data_009986eea39767ba9580e8ebb3e4eb0b
#
_entry.id   009986eea39767ba9580e8ebb3e4eb0b
#
_cell.length_a   1.000
_cell.length_b   1.000
_cell.length_c   1.000
_cell.angle_alpha   90.00
_cell.angle_beta   90.00
_cell.angle_gamma   90.00
#
_symmetry.space_group_name_H-M   'P 1'
#
loop_
_entity.id
_entity.type
_entity.pdbx_description
1 polymer ?
#
loop_
_entity_poly.entity_id
_entity_poly.type
_entity_poly.pdbx_seq_one_letter_code
_entity_poly.pdbx_strand_id
1 'polypeptide(L)'
;KSIGSGVHITPEIPEKKLNNAIQAFNCEGFYESILAIQDGTVFGSSKEGFVFTGEKMIHHKHGEFIYSDIDSVEYVENITVDDKGKEKKDEYVLISKNNKTYKFEYLYDINKKELVKFLNSIITEFEEYKEEDQLKTISAMPNELKVAYLKIIVNMTFIDDEEIDEKELAELFLLMTRLELDKDSRFMIRAYITEISNKNIQSIEGLIEIIKSNSEVSHYQ
;
A
#
# COMPACT_ATOMS: atom_id res chain seq x y z
N LYS A 1 8.24 18.95 5.84
CA LYS A 1 7.70 20.18 5.20
C LYS A 1 6.45 19.79 4.43
N SER A 2 5.40 20.65 4.44
CA SER A 2 4.15 20.39 3.73
C SER A 2 4.36 20.46 2.22
N ILE A 3 3.71 19.54 1.48
CA ILE A 3 3.69 19.55 0.01
C ILE A 3 2.94 20.78 -0.52
N GLY A 4 2.03 21.36 0.28
CA GLY A 4 1.27 22.56 -0.07
C GLY A 4 0.16 22.84 0.94
N SER A 5 -0.47 24.02 0.84
CA SER A 5 -1.54 24.45 1.75
C SER A 5 -2.89 23.80 1.46
N GLY A 6 -3.11 23.33 0.23
CA GLY A 6 -4.36 22.67 -0.20
C GLY A 6 -4.38 21.15 -0.01
N VAL A 7 -3.45 20.57 0.77
CA VAL A 7 -3.40 19.13 1.02
C VAL A 7 -4.25 18.77 2.24
N HIS A 8 -5.18 17.83 2.05
CA HIS A 8 -6.03 17.26 3.10
C HIS A 8 -5.77 15.77 3.21
N ILE A 9 -5.60 15.24 4.42
CA ILE A 9 -5.22 13.85 4.69
C ILE A 9 -6.34 13.17 5.48
N THR A 10 -6.62 11.91 5.18
CA THR A 10 -7.56 11.06 5.92
C THR A 10 -7.10 10.90 7.38
N PRO A 11 -8.00 10.96 8.39
CA PRO A 11 -9.45 11.09 8.26
C PRO A 11 -9.98 12.54 8.22
N GLU A 12 -9.10 13.55 8.18
CA GLU A 12 -9.46 14.97 8.32
C GLU A 12 -9.83 15.65 6.98
N ILE A 13 -10.08 14.87 5.93
CA ILE A 13 -10.54 15.43 4.64
C ILE A 13 -11.97 15.98 4.83
N PRO A 14 -12.22 17.28 4.57
CA PRO A 14 -13.57 17.83 4.66
C PRO A 14 -14.52 17.08 3.72
N GLU A 15 -15.67 16.62 4.22
CA GLU A 15 -16.63 15.77 3.50
C GLU A 15 -17.01 16.35 2.13
N LYS A 16 -17.30 17.64 2.06
CA LYS A 16 -17.63 18.31 0.79
C LYS A 16 -16.50 18.23 -0.23
N LYS A 17 -15.23 18.36 0.21
CA LYS A 17 -14.08 18.24 -0.66
C LYS A 17 -13.85 16.81 -1.12
N LEU A 18 -14.01 15.86 -0.21
CA LEU A 18 -13.92 14.43 -0.52
C LEU A 18 -14.97 14.04 -1.58
N ASN A 19 -16.24 14.39 -1.37
CA ASN A 19 -17.32 14.11 -2.31
C ASN A 19 -17.08 14.74 -3.69
N ASN A 20 -16.58 15.98 -3.73
CA ASN A 20 -16.25 16.64 -4.98
C ASN A 20 -15.08 15.92 -5.70
N ALA A 21 -14.05 15.50 -4.96
CA ALA A 21 -12.93 14.77 -5.51
C ALA A 21 -13.36 13.38 -6.02
N ILE A 22 -14.17 12.63 -5.26
CA ILE A 22 -14.70 11.33 -5.69
C ILE A 22 -15.37 11.45 -7.05
N GLN A 23 -16.26 12.43 -7.23
CA GLN A 23 -16.97 12.64 -8.50
C GLN A 23 -16.05 13.13 -9.62
N ALA A 24 -15.16 14.11 -9.33
CA ALA A 24 -14.32 14.71 -10.35
C ALA A 24 -13.21 13.79 -10.87
N PHE A 25 -12.76 12.84 -10.05
CA PHE A 25 -11.69 11.89 -10.36
C PHE A 25 -12.19 10.46 -10.62
N ASN A 26 -13.53 10.25 -10.61
CA ASN A 26 -14.19 8.93 -10.80
C ASN A 26 -13.69 7.88 -9.80
N CYS A 27 -13.67 8.26 -8.51
CA CYS A 27 -13.15 7.41 -7.43
C CYS A 27 -14.23 6.61 -6.69
N GLU A 28 -15.48 6.55 -7.18
CA GLU A 28 -16.62 5.92 -6.49
C GLU A 28 -16.35 4.47 -6.10
N GLY A 29 -15.59 3.74 -6.93
CA GLY A 29 -15.29 2.32 -6.69
C GLY A 29 -14.20 2.05 -5.64
N PHE A 30 -13.47 3.09 -5.21
CA PHE A 30 -12.33 2.94 -4.28
C PHE A 30 -12.13 4.15 -3.36
N TYR A 31 -13.18 4.91 -3.09
CA TYR A 31 -13.10 6.13 -2.29
C TYR A 31 -12.55 5.90 -0.86
N GLU A 32 -12.76 4.70 -0.30
CA GLU A 32 -12.24 4.29 1.02
C GLU A 32 -10.71 4.18 1.03
N SER A 33 -10.08 3.99 -0.13
CA SER A 33 -8.63 3.94 -0.29
C SER A 33 -7.98 5.31 -0.44
N ILE A 34 -8.75 6.41 -0.43
CA ILE A 34 -8.20 7.76 -0.54
C ILE A 34 -7.49 8.14 0.75
N LEU A 35 -6.17 8.33 0.67
CA LEU A 35 -5.32 8.74 1.77
C LEU A 35 -5.17 10.26 1.86
N ALA A 36 -5.13 10.93 0.71
CA ALA A 36 -5.02 12.38 0.65
C ALA A 36 -5.63 12.94 -0.63
N ILE A 37 -6.06 14.18 -0.57
CA ILE A 37 -6.40 15.00 -1.72
C ILE A 37 -5.58 16.29 -1.68
N GLN A 38 -5.11 16.73 -2.83
CA GLN A 38 -4.55 18.06 -3.03
C GLN A 38 -5.51 18.87 -3.88
N ASP A 39 -6.00 19.94 -3.31
CA ASP A 39 -6.93 20.85 -3.97
C ASP A 39 -6.16 21.84 -4.84
N GLY A 40 -6.21 21.63 -6.16
CA GLY A 40 -5.60 22.51 -7.15
C GLY A 40 -6.51 23.66 -7.63
N THR A 41 -7.68 23.82 -7.03
CA THR A 41 -8.64 24.85 -7.45
C THR A 41 -8.42 26.16 -6.71
N VAL A 42 -8.61 27.27 -7.41
CA VAL A 42 -8.48 28.63 -6.82
C VAL A 42 -9.50 28.88 -5.69
N PHE A 43 -10.68 28.26 -5.78
CA PHE A 43 -11.77 28.45 -4.81
C PHE A 43 -11.95 27.27 -3.84
N GLY A 44 -11.02 26.35 -3.79
CA GLY A 44 -11.02 25.27 -2.81
C GLY A 44 -12.12 24.22 -3.03
N SER A 45 -12.48 23.92 -4.28
CA SER A 45 -13.55 22.97 -4.60
C SER A 45 -13.12 21.52 -4.67
N SER A 46 -11.81 21.25 -4.72
CA SER A 46 -11.19 19.92 -4.88
C SER A 46 -11.63 19.13 -6.13
N LYS A 47 -12.04 19.85 -7.18
CA LYS A 47 -12.39 19.24 -8.49
C LYS A 47 -11.20 19.16 -9.43
N GLU A 48 -10.08 19.78 -9.08
CA GLU A 48 -8.81 19.73 -9.80
C GLU A 48 -7.69 19.50 -8.78
N GLY A 49 -6.55 19.00 -9.23
CA GLY A 49 -5.40 18.68 -8.40
C GLY A 49 -5.08 17.19 -8.42
N PHE A 50 -4.81 16.62 -7.27
CA PHE A 50 -4.44 15.21 -7.12
C PHE A 50 -5.30 14.50 -6.07
N VAL A 51 -5.53 13.21 -6.32
CA VAL A 51 -6.00 12.23 -5.35
C VAL A 51 -4.87 11.21 -5.16
N PHE A 52 -4.57 10.87 -3.91
CA PHE A 52 -3.54 9.90 -3.54
C PHE A 52 -4.17 8.71 -2.82
N THR A 53 -3.80 7.51 -3.22
CA THR A 53 -4.11 6.24 -2.55
C THR A 53 -2.81 5.53 -2.17
N GLY A 54 -2.88 4.34 -1.57
CA GLY A 54 -1.70 3.52 -1.29
C GLY A 54 -1.00 2.97 -2.55
N GLU A 55 -1.68 2.92 -3.70
CA GLU A 55 -1.17 2.27 -4.91
C GLU A 55 -0.92 3.24 -6.06
N LYS A 56 -1.67 4.36 -6.10
CA LYS A 56 -1.66 5.29 -7.23
C LYS A 56 -1.96 6.72 -6.81
N MET A 57 -1.53 7.64 -7.65
CA MET A 57 -2.07 8.99 -7.66
C MET A 57 -2.89 9.24 -8.92
N ILE A 58 -3.89 10.13 -8.83
CA ILE A 58 -4.72 10.52 -9.95
C ILE A 58 -4.66 12.04 -10.09
N HIS A 59 -4.37 12.51 -11.30
CA HIS A 59 -4.37 13.92 -11.64
C HIS A 59 -5.54 14.24 -12.58
N HIS A 60 -6.27 15.33 -12.33
CA HIS A 60 -7.49 15.67 -13.06
C HIS A 60 -7.33 15.78 -14.60
N LYS A 61 -6.13 16.12 -15.10
CA LYS A 61 -5.86 16.22 -16.57
C LYS A 61 -5.15 15.01 -17.15
N HIS A 62 -4.25 14.38 -16.37
CA HIS A 62 -3.36 13.35 -16.87
C HIS A 62 -3.79 11.92 -16.50
N GLY A 63 -4.85 11.80 -15.68
CA GLY A 63 -5.38 10.50 -15.25
C GLY A 63 -4.52 9.81 -14.19
N GLU A 64 -4.49 8.50 -14.21
CA GLU A 64 -3.88 7.66 -13.18
C GLU A 64 -2.40 7.40 -13.40
N PHE A 65 -1.67 7.43 -12.30
CA PHE A 65 -0.25 7.05 -12.18
C PHE A 65 -0.13 6.02 -11.08
N ILE A 66 -0.07 4.74 -11.45
CA ILE A 66 0.24 3.65 -10.53
C ILE A 66 1.71 3.81 -10.13
N TYR A 67 2.03 3.83 -8.85
CA TYR A 67 3.38 4.14 -8.38
C TYR A 67 4.42 3.16 -8.92
N SER A 68 4.07 1.88 -9.02
CA SER A 68 4.94 0.85 -9.60
C SER A 68 5.24 1.02 -11.10
N ASP A 69 4.48 1.84 -11.82
CA ASP A 69 4.66 2.11 -13.26
C ASP A 69 5.47 3.38 -13.51
N ILE A 70 5.80 4.15 -12.47
CA ILE A 70 6.52 5.41 -12.61
C ILE A 70 8.02 5.10 -12.72
N ASP A 71 8.62 5.51 -13.83
CA ASP A 71 10.04 5.33 -14.12
C ASP A 71 10.91 6.39 -13.42
N SER A 72 10.43 7.65 -13.41
CA SER A 72 11.14 8.78 -12.76
C SER A 72 10.22 9.95 -12.46
N VAL A 73 10.59 10.75 -11.45
CA VAL A 73 9.97 12.04 -11.14
C VAL A 73 11.06 13.09 -10.97
N GLU A 74 10.99 14.16 -11.75
CA GLU A 74 11.99 15.20 -11.80
C GLU A 74 11.41 16.60 -11.59
N TYR A 75 12.12 17.43 -10.84
CA TYR A 75 11.87 18.86 -10.78
C TYR A 75 12.76 19.56 -11.80
N VAL A 76 12.15 20.38 -12.66
CA VAL A 76 12.87 21.13 -13.67
C VAL A 76 12.65 22.63 -13.44
N GLU A 77 13.74 23.38 -13.47
CA GLU A 77 13.77 24.83 -13.37
C GLU A 77 14.53 25.40 -14.57
N ASN A 78 13.83 26.20 -15.37
CA ASN A 78 14.44 26.91 -16.51
C ASN A 78 14.41 28.40 -16.24
N ILE A 79 15.55 29.05 -16.35
CA ILE A 79 15.67 30.51 -16.29
C ILE A 79 15.92 30.98 -17.72
N THR A 80 15.00 31.80 -18.23
CA THR A 80 15.12 32.46 -19.52
C THR A 80 15.19 33.97 -19.31
N VAL A 81 15.97 34.67 -20.13
CA VAL A 81 16.06 36.14 -20.09
C VAL A 81 15.32 36.66 -21.30
N ASP A 82 14.36 37.57 -21.09
CA ASP A 82 13.63 38.21 -22.17
C ASP A 82 14.48 39.29 -22.88
N ASP A 83 13.97 39.80 -24.00
CA ASP A 83 14.66 40.82 -24.81
C ASP A 83 14.91 42.13 -24.05
N LYS A 84 14.30 42.29 -22.84
CA LYS A 84 14.46 43.45 -21.94
C LYS A 84 15.42 43.16 -20.79
N GLY A 85 16.09 42.02 -20.79
CA GLY A 85 17.00 41.59 -19.75
C GLY A 85 16.31 41.13 -18.45
N LYS A 86 14.98 40.87 -18.48
CA LYS A 86 14.24 40.35 -17.33
C LYS A 86 14.29 38.85 -17.28
N GLU A 87 14.71 38.32 -16.14
CA GLU A 87 14.67 36.87 -15.91
C GLU A 87 13.21 36.37 -15.77
N LYS A 88 12.90 35.33 -16.51
CA LYS A 88 11.67 34.56 -16.37
C LYS A 88 12.03 33.16 -15.92
N LYS A 89 11.47 32.76 -14.80
CA LYS A 89 11.66 31.45 -14.20
C LYS A 89 10.44 30.57 -14.48
N ASP A 90 10.64 29.49 -15.20
CA ASP A 90 9.63 28.47 -15.44
C ASP A 90 9.98 27.20 -14.65
N GLU A 91 9.06 26.78 -13.78
CA GLU A 91 9.21 25.60 -12.93
C GLU A 91 8.12 24.59 -13.22
N TYR A 92 8.50 23.33 -13.40
CA TYR A 92 7.54 22.24 -13.61
C TYR A 92 8.06 20.92 -13.07
N VAL A 93 7.15 19.94 -12.95
CA VAL A 93 7.47 18.56 -12.59
C VAL A 93 7.30 17.69 -13.83
N LEU A 94 8.26 16.83 -14.10
CA LEU A 94 8.17 15.77 -15.10
C LEU A 94 7.95 14.44 -14.38
N ILE A 95 6.99 13.66 -14.88
CA ILE A 95 6.76 12.28 -14.45
C ILE A 95 6.85 11.40 -15.69
N SER A 96 7.79 10.48 -15.70
CA SER A 96 7.93 9.47 -16.75
C SER A 96 7.27 8.18 -16.29
N LYS A 97 6.44 7.61 -17.16
CA LYS A 97 5.70 6.37 -16.95
C LYS A 97 5.59 5.62 -18.26
N ASN A 98 6.02 4.35 -18.30
CA ASN A 98 5.89 3.49 -19.47
C ASN A 98 6.42 4.16 -20.77
N ASN A 99 7.63 4.73 -20.72
CA ASN A 99 8.28 5.47 -21.82
C ASN A 99 7.54 6.73 -22.30
N LYS A 100 6.62 7.27 -21.50
CA LYS A 100 5.95 8.55 -21.75
C LYS A 100 6.26 9.53 -20.64
N THR A 101 6.51 10.79 -21.00
CA THR A 101 6.77 11.85 -20.03
C THR A 101 5.58 12.81 -19.99
N TYR A 102 5.14 13.10 -18.80
CA TYR A 102 4.03 14.02 -18.49
C TYR A 102 4.59 15.26 -17.81
N LYS A 103 4.22 16.44 -18.30
CA LYS A 103 4.67 17.72 -17.79
C LYS A 103 3.57 18.39 -16.97
N PHE A 104 3.89 18.74 -15.73
CA PHE A 104 3.01 19.41 -14.77
C PHE A 104 3.50 20.84 -14.56
N GLU A 105 2.99 21.78 -15.32
CA GLU A 105 3.41 23.20 -15.27
C GLU A 105 2.68 23.96 -14.19
N TYR A 106 1.35 23.85 -14.16
CA TYR A 106 0.47 24.62 -13.32
C TYR A 106 0.01 23.81 -12.12
N LEU A 107 0.78 23.89 -11.04
CA LEU A 107 0.46 23.24 -9.76
C LEU A 107 0.24 24.36 -8.72
N TYR A 108 -1.02 24.78 -8.56
CA TYR A 108 -1.39 25.79 -7.57
C TYR A 108 -1.16 25.25 -6.15
N ASP A 109 -0.61 26.13 -5.30
CA ASP A 109 -0.34 25.87 -3.89
C ASP A 109 0.48 24.60 -3.59
N ILE A 110 1.19 24.07 -4.58
CA ILE A 110 2.10 22.93 -4.43
C ILE A 110 3.55 23.41 -4.42
N ASN A 111 4.30 22.98 -3.40
CA ASN A 111 5.76 23.00 -3.46
C ASN A 111 6.25 21.86 -4.34
N LYS A 112 6.60 22.18 -5.60
CA LYS A 112 7.01 21.20 -6.61
C LYS A 112 8.21 20.37 -6.18
N LYS A 113 9.17 20.96 -5.45
CA LYS A 113 10.35 20.26 -4.94
C LYS A 113 9.98 19.24 -3.86
N GLU A 114 9.09 19.61 -2.95
CA GLU A 114 8.62 18.69 -1.89
C GLU A 114 7.71 17.58 -2.48
N LEU A 115 6.91 17.90 -3.51
CA LEU A 115 6.13 16.88 -4.23
C LEU A 115 7.05 15.86 -4.91
N VAL A 116 8.11 16.29 -5.59
CA VAL A 116 9.09 15.40 -6.22
C VAL A 116 9.79 14.51 -5.19
N LYS A 117 10.20 15.07 -4.06
CA LYS A 117 10.78 14.27 -2.96
C LYS A 117 9.81 13.23 -2.42
N PHE A 118 8.56 13.62 -2.20
CA PHE A 118 7.51 12.72 -1.73
C PHE A 118 7.27 11.58 -2.70
N LEU A 119 7.11 11.87 -4.00
CA LEU A 119 6.89 10.84 -5.01
C LEU A 119 8.10 9.92 -5.16
N ASN A 120 9.32 10.46 -5.15
CA ASN A 120 10.52 9.65 -5.21
C ASN A 120 10.69 8.74 -3.97
N SER A 121 10.29 9.18 -2.77
CA SER A 121 10.30 8.30 -1.60
C SER A 121 9.34 7.14 -1.74
N ILE A 122 8.13 7.39 -2.27
CA ILE A 122 7.16 6.31 -2.54
C ILE A 122 7.72 5.34 -3.59
N ILE A 123 8.29 5.85 -4.70
CA ILE A 123 8.82 5.01 -5.78
C ILE A 123 9.96 4.14 -5.25
N THR A 124 10.86 4.69 -4.43
CA THR A 124 11.96 3.92 -3.82
C THR A 124 11.41 2.83 -2.91
N GLU A 125 10.42 3.11 -2.07
CA GLU A 125 9.75 2.10 -1.25
C GLU A 125 9.09 1.02 -2.12
N PHE A 126 8.43 1.41 -3.24
CA PHE A 126 7.87 0.44 -4.18
C PHE A 126 8.92 -0.36 -4.95
N GLU A 127 10.10 0.19 -5.22
CA GLU A 127 11.23 -0.54 -5.82
C GLU A 127 11.82 -1.54 -4.83
N GLU A 128 12.00 -1.15 -3.57
CA GLU A 128 12.37 -2.06 -2.49
C GLU A 128 11.33 -3.17 -2.34
N TYR A 129 10.02 -2.84 -2.38
CA TYR A 129 8.94 -3.82 -2.44
C TYR A 129 9.00 -4.71 -3.69
N LYS A 130 9.39 -4.19 -4.86
CA LYS A 130 9.56 -5.00 -6.09
C LYS A 130 10.77 -5.93 -6.00
N GLU A 131 11.83 -5.54 -5.35
CA GLU A 131 12.94 -6.45 -5.04
C GLU A 131 12.51 -7.51 -4.03
N GLU A 132 11.62 -7.16 -3.10
CA GLU A 132 10.92 -8.08 -2.22
C GLU A 132 9.78 -8.84 -2.93
N ASP A 133 9.27 -8.43 -4.08
CA ASP A 133 8.25 -9.12 -4.90
C ASP A 133 8.78 -10.35 -5.67
N GLN A 134 10.04 -10.69 -5.47
CA GLN A 134 10.45 -12.10 -5.49
C GLN A 134 9.90 -12.85 -4.26
N LEU A 135 9.05 -12.21 -3.46
CA LEU A 135 8.30 -12.81 -2.36
C LEU A 135 7.41 -13.92 -2.91
N LYS A 136 7.83 -15.12 -2.66
CA LYS A 136 7.03 -16.30 -2.92
C LYS A 136 5.68 -16.12 -2.21
N THR A 137 4.60 -16.33 -2.88
CA THR A 137 3.28 -16.31 -2.23
C THR A 137 3.31 -17.24 -1.01
N ILE A 138 2.55 -16.92 0.04
CA ILE A 138 2.45 -17.77 1.24
C ILE A 138 2.09 -19.22 0.86
N SER A 139 1.33 -19.44 -0.22
CA SER A 139 1.05 -20.76 -0.77
C SER A 139 2.30 -21.50 -1.26
N ALA A 140 3.37 -20.82 -1.62
CA ALA A 140 4.65 -21.42 -2.02
C ALA A 140 5.58 -21.74 -0.84
N MET A 141 5.23 -21.37 0.40
CA MET A 141 5.99 -21.77 1.60
C MET A 141 6.12 -23.30 1.71
N PRO A 142 7.23 -23.82 2.25
CA PRO A 142 7.32 -25.19 2.69
C PRO A 142 6.18 -25.56 3.66
N ASN A 143 5.63 -26.77 3.55
CA ASN A 143 4.51 -27.19 4.40
C ASN A 143 4.81 -27.10 5.90
N GLU A 144 6.05 -27.34 6.32
CA GLU A 144 6.49 -27.18 7.70
C GLU A 144 6.27 -25.75 8.22
N LEU A 145 6.59 -24.73 7.43
CA LEU A 145 6.36 -23.33 7.78
C LEU A 145 4.89 -22.97 7.80
N LYS A 146 4.11 -23.45 6.82
CA LYS A 146 2.66 -23.26 6.79
C LYS A 146 2.00 -23.86 8.03
N VAL A 147 2.44 -25.05 8.45
CA VAL A 147 1.94 -25.72 9.66
C VAL A 147 2.32 -24.92 10.92
N ALA A 148 3.57 -24.45 11.04
CA ALA A 148 3.98 -23.62 12.17
C ALA A 148 3.18 -22.31 12.24
N TYR A 149 3.00 -21.63 11.12
CA TYR A 149 2.21 -20.44 10.99
C TYR A 149 0.75 -20.64 11.42
N LEU A 150 0.10 -21.71 10.92
CA LEU A 150 -1.28 -22.03 11.29
C LEU A 150 -1.43 -22.41 12.76
N LYS A 151 -0.45 -23.11 13.33
CA LYS A 151 -0.47 -23.41 14.79
C LYS A 151 -0.39 -22.15 15.63
N ILE A 152 0.37 -21.13 15.21
CA ILE A 152 0.38 -19.82 15.89
C ILE A 152 -1.00 -19.18 15.82
N ILE A 153 -1.65 -19.18 14.66
CA ILE A 153 -3.00 -18.62 14.51
C ILE A 153 -3.99 -19.37 15.40
N VAL A 154 -3.97 -20.71 15.37
CA VAL A 154 -4.82 -21.54 16.25
C VAL A 154 -4.61 -21.20 17.73
N ASN A 155 -3.34 -21.02 18.17
CA ASN A 155 -3.05 -20.63 19.53
C ASN A 155 -3.62 -19.24 19.86
N MET A 156 -3.47 -18.27 18.94
CA MET A 156 -3.98 -16.91 19.15
C MET A 156 -5.52 -16.92 19.26
N THR A 157 -6.20 -17.64 18.38
CA THR A 157 -7.66 -17.80 18.41
C THR A 157 -8.11 -18.41 19.74
N PHE A 158 -7.46 -19.49 20.18
CA PHE A 158 -7.81 -20.17 21.43
C PHE A 158 -7.55 -19.35 22.69
N ILE A 159 -6.51 -18.50 22.70
CA ILE A 159 -6.14 -17.69 23.89
C ILE A 159 -7.20 -16.61 24.18
N ASP A 160 -7.94 -16.16 23.16
CA ASP A 160 -8.93 -15.09 23.32
C ASP A 160 -10.11 -15.56 24.19
N ASP A 161 -10.74 -16.69 23.88
CA ASP A 161 -11.95 -17.18 24.55
C ASP A 161 -11.80 -18.55 25.22
N GLU A 162 -10.61 -19.16 25.22
CA GLU A 162 -10.32 -20.53 25.65
C GLU A 162 -11.10 -21.62 24.87
N GLU A 163 -11.71 -21.27 23.76
CA GLU A 163 -12.38 -22.18 22.83
C GLU A 163 -12.24 -21.68 21.38
N ILE A 164 -12.51 -22.55 20.43
CA ILE A 164 -12.57 -22.19 19.00
C ILE A 164 -14.01 -22.43 18.56
N ASP A 165 -14.73 -21.38 18.24
CA ASP A 165 -16.11 -21.47 17.81
C ASP A 165 -16.25 -22.01 16.36
N GLU A 166 -17.50 -22.29 15.93
CA GLU A 166 -17.76 -22.85 14.60
C GLU A 166 -17.34 -21.88 13.47
N LYS A 167 -17.43 -20.58 13.68
CA LYS A 167 -17.06 -19.56 12.68
C LYS A 167 -15.55 -19.49 12.53
N GLU A 168 -14.82 -19.44 13.63
CA GLU A 168 -13.36 -19.44 13.67
C GLU A 168 -12.80 -20.72 13.06
N LEU A 169 -13.41 -21.87 13.36
CA LEU A 169 -13.06 -23.14 12.77
C LEU A 169 -13.24 -23.12 11.24
N ALA A 170 -14.33 -22.54 10.75
CA ALA A 170 -14.57 -22.40 9.32
C ALA A 170 -13.54 -21.47 8.65
N GLU A 171 -13.15 -20.38 9.32
CA GLU A 171 -12.11 -19.47 8.83
C GLU A 171 -10.73 -20.15 8.79
N LEU A 172 -10.38 -20.94 9.79
CA LEU A 172 -9.16 -21.75 9.80
C LEU A 172 -9.14 -22.77 8.64
N PHE A 173 -10.25 -23.44 8.35
CA PHE A 173 -10.34 -24.37 7.23
C PHE A 173 -10.23 -23.66 5.88
N LEU A 174 -10.80 -22.46 5.77
CA LEU A 174 -10.66 -21.62 4.57
C LEU A 174 -9.19 -21.21 4.38
N LEU A 175 -8.50 -20.82 5.46
CA LEU A 175 -7.09 -20.47 5.43
C LEU A 175 -6.22 -21.65 5.03
N MET A 176 -6.44 -22.85 5.58
CA MET A 176 -5.75 -24.06 5.15
C MET A 176 -5.90 -24.34 3.65
N THR A 177 -7.07 -24.03 3.09
CA THR A 177 -7.34 -24.19 1.66
C THR A 177 -6.59 -23.15 0.83
N ARG A 178 -6.57 -21.87 1.27
CA ARG A 178 -5.84 -20.79 0.60
C ARG A 178 -4.33 -21.00 0.62
N LEU A 179 -3.81 -21.59 1.69
CA LEU A 179 -2.40 -21.95 1.81
C LEU A 179 -2.03 -23.19 1.02
N GLU A 180 -2.99 -23.84 0.36
CA GLU A 180 -2.78 -25.06 -0.43
C GLU A 180 -2.07 -26.18 0.36
N LEU A 181 -2.45 -26.35 1.64
CA LEU A 181 -1.89 -27.40 2.47
C LEU A 181 -2.17 -28.78 1.87
N ASP A 182 -1.16 -29.66 1.89
CA ASP A 182 -1.35 -31.06 1.59
C ASP A 182 -2.24 -31.77 2.62
N LYS A 183 -2.60 -33.01 2.30
CA LYS A 183 -3.53 -33.79 3.13
C LYS A 183 -2.98 -34.05 4.54
N ASP A 184 -1.69 -34.32 4.63
CA ASP A 184 -1.06 -34.68 5.91
C ASP A 184 -0.93 -33.48 6.82
N SER A 185 -0.54 -32.34 6.25
CA SER A 185 -0.49 -31.05 6.96
C SER A 185 -1.86 -30.61 7.44
N ARG A 186 -2.92 -30.79 6.63
CA ARG A 186 -4.31 -30.52 7.06
C ARG A 186 -4.73 -31.42 8.23
N PHE A 187 -4.32 -32.68 8.18
CA PHE A 187 -4.60 -33.61 9.27
C PHE A 187 -3.88 -33.21 10.56
N MET A 188 -2.60 -32.80 10.47
CA MET A 188 -1.83 -32.30 11.62
C MET A 188 -2.47 -31.08 12.28
N ILE A 189 -2.96 -30.11 11.49
CA ILE A 189 -3.63 -28.93 12.04
C ILE A 189 -4.95 -29.29 12.71
N ARG A 190 -5.76 -30.17 12.10
CA ARG A 190 -7.01 -30.64 12.74
C ARG A 190 -6.76 -31.38 14.05
N ALA A 191 -5.74 -32.24 14.09
CA ALA A 191 -5.33 -32.89 15.34
C ALA A 191 -4.89 -31.86 16.38
N TYR A 192 -4.11 -30.87 15.98
CA TYR A 192 -3.67 -29.80 16.88
C TYR A 192 -4.82 -28.97 17.44
N ILE A 193 -5.83 -28.64 16.65
CA ILE A 193 -7.04 -27.96 17.12
C ILE A 193 -7.75 -28.79 18.21
N THR A 194 -7.79 -30.10 18.05
CA THR A 194 -8.36 -31.01 19.07
C THR A 194 -7.49 -31.08 20.32
N GLU A 195 -6.17 -31.11 20.17
CA GLU A 195 -5.23 -31.16 21.30
C GLU A 195 -5.21 -29.89 22.12
N ILE A 196 -5.33 -28.70 21.48
CA ILE A 196 -5.36 -27.42 22.18
C ILE A 196 -6.56 -27.30 23.10
N SER A 197 -7.72 -27.84 22.71
CA SER A 197 -8.92 -27.93 23.55
C SER A 197 -8.69 -28.79 24.80
N ASN A 198 -7.71 -29.67 24.79
CA ASN A 198 -7.27 -30.49 25.94
C ASN A 198 -6.10 -29.85 26.71
N LYS A 199 -5.79 -28.56 26.46
CA LYS A 199 -4.69 -27.78 27.08
C LYS A 199 -3.28 -28.32 26.76
N ASN A 200 -3.12 -29.06 25.69
CA ASN A 200 -1.82 -29.49 25.18
C ASN A 200 -1.31 -28.52 24.12
N ILE A 201 -0.92 -27.33 24.56
CA ILE A 201 -0.56 -26.20 23.71
C ILE A 201 0.95 -26.23 23.46
N GLN A 202 1.36 -26.28 22.20
CA GLN A 202 2.76 -26.04 21.83
C GLN A 202 3.08 -24.56 22.06
N SER A 203 4.23 -24.23 22.68
CA SER A 203 4.58 -22.85 22.97
C SER A 203 4.72 -22.03 21.68
N ILE A 204 4.21 -20.81 21.71
CA ILE A 204 4.30 -19.86 20.59
C ILE A 204 5.78 -19.55 20.28
N GLU A 205 6.61 -19.44 21.31
CA GLU A 205 8.05 -19.22 21.18
C GLU A 205 8.72 -20.32 20.35
N GLY A 206 8.39 -21.58 20.63
CA GLY A 206 8.93 -22.71 19.87
C GLY A 206 8.48 -22.71 18.41
N LEU A 207 7.25 -22.29 18.14
CA LEU A 207 6.75 -22.13 16.76
C LEU A 207 7.42 -20.97 16.04
N ILE A 208 7.66 -19.85 16.72
CA ILE A 208 8.39 -18.70 16.18
C ILE A 208 9.83 -19.08 15.87
N GLU A 209 10.49 -19.92 16.68
CA GLU A 209 11.84 -20.38 16.42
C GLU A 209 11.92 -21.24 15.15
N ILE A 210 10.93 -22.11 14.88
CA ILE A 210 10.83 -22.83 13.62
C ILE A 210 10.78 -21.87 12.43
N ILE A 211 9.97 -20.83 12.54
CA ILE A 211 9.86 -19.80 11.50
C ILE A 211 11.20 -19.06 11.33
N LYS A 212 11.81 -18.60 12.42
CA LYS A 212 13.08 -17.85 12.38
C LYS A 212 14.27 -18.68 11.91
N SER A 213 14.27 -19.98 12.14
CA SER A 213 15.37 -20.86 11.71
C SER A 213 15.37 -21.10 10.20
N ASN A 214 14.28 -20.75 9.49
CA ASN A 214 14.22 -20.83 8.05
C ASN A 214 14.77 -19.52 7.45
N SER A 215 15.93 -19.60 6.78
CA SER A 215 16.59 -18.45 6.18
C SER A 215 15.79 -17.76 5.06
N GLU A 216 14.77 -18.45 4.53
CA GLU A 216 13.92 -17.92 3.44
C GLU A 216 12.63 -17.25 3.94
N VAL A 217 12.37 -17.23 5.26
CA VAL A 217 11.12 -16.68 5.81
C VAL A 217 10.87 -15.22 5.39
N SER A 218 11.93 -14.41 5.30
CA SER A 218 11.82 -13.02 4.83
C SER A 218 11.34 -12.89 3.38
N HIS A 219 11.33 -13.99 2.61
CA HIS A 219 10.87 -14.02 1.22
C HIS A 219 9.40 -14.43 1.07
N TYR A 220 8.67 -14.66 2.19
CA TYR A 220 7.25 -15.00 2.17
C TYR A 220 6.44 -13.91 2.86
N GLN A 221 5.52 -13.28 2.13
CA GLN A 221 4.48 -12.39 2.64
C GLN A 221 3.10 -12.84 2.21
#